data_87a318b8e0a74580144ce35e15ede41e
#
_entry.id   87a318b8e0a74580144ce35e15ede41e
#
_cell.length_a   1.000
_cell.length_b   1.000
_cell.length_c   1.000
_cell.angle_alpha   90.00
_cell.angle_beta   90.00
_cell.angle_gamma   90.00
#
_symmetry.space_group_name_H-M   'P 1'
#
loop_
_entity.id
_entity.type
_entity.pdbx_description
1 polymer ?
#
loop_
_entity_poly.entity_id
_entity_poly.type
_entity_poly.pdbx_seq_one_letter_code
_entity_poly.pdbx_strand_id
1 'polypeptide(L)'
;VAVVRFSFGLGSPTPLRVRRGETEYCVSWIPLGGYVKMAGLEEDGTAGKLEGPADGETFPPERTFDGKPLWARVWVISAGVIMNVLFAGVLFTVVFMIGLPAIVTKVGYVMPNGPADQAGILHGDVIEVVDGKKIRDFKELTMAIVLAEPLEELDFTVNRKGERKTVRVVPVNSEEKSFQQIGVGPALTPLIIDVGPEFDTDRPDSPRFGDRVVSINGETVTEENANDLIYMMGFKPTA
;
A
#
# COMPACT_ATOMS: atom_id res chain seq x y z
N VAL A 1 27.74 -1.57 -27.43
CA VAL A 1 28.65 -1.54 -26.27
C VAL A 1 28.88 -2.97 -25.82
N ALA A 2 30.13 -3.38 -25.57
CA ALA A 2 30.43 -4.70 -25.04
C ALA A 2 30.12 -4.73 -23.53
N VAL A 3 29.43 -5.78 -23.09
CA VAL A 3 29.13 -6.03 -21.68
C VAL A 3 30.13 -7.03 -21.13
N VAL A 4 30.95 -6.61 -20.21
CA VAL A 4 31.99 -7.45 -19.58
C VAL A 4 31.39 -8.34 -18.51
N ARG A 5 30.55 -7.75 -17.63
CA ARG A 5 29.91 -8.48 -16.52
C ARG A 5 28.47 -8.04 -16.31
N PHE A 6 27.64 -9.01 -16.06
CA PHE A 6 26.28 -8.81 -15.60
C PHE A 6 26.12 -9.50 -14.24
N SER A 7 25.91 -8.72 -13.19
CA SER A 7 25.80 -9.22 -11.83
C SER A 7 24.38 -9.07 -11.30
N PHE A 8 23.84 -10.15 -10.74
CA PHE A 8 22.68 -10.08 -9.89
C PHE A 8 23.16 -9.95 -8.44
N GLY A 9 22.87 -8.81 -7.81
CA GLY A 9 23.42 -8.43 -6.52
C GLY A 9 24.61 -7.50 -6.62
N LEU A 10 25.03 -6.99 -5.46
CA LEU A 10 26.16 -6.07 -5.29
C LEU A 10 27.31 -6.74 -4.55
N GLY A 11 28.52 -6.19 -4.71
CA GLY A 11 29.73 -6.68 -4.05
C GLY A 11 30.50 -7.73 -4.85
N SER A 12 31.36 -8.47 -4.17
CA SER A 12 32.19 -9.51 -4.81
C SER A 12 31.34 -10.64 -5.36
N PRO A 13 31.70 -11.18 -6.54
CA PRO A 13 30.96 -12.30 -7.13
C PRO A 13 31.14 -13.58 -6.29
N THR A 14 30.07 -14.34 -6.16
CA THR A 14 30.08 -15.68 -5.58
C THR A 14 30.73 -16.70 -6.55
N PRO A 15 30.96 -17.95 -6.13
CA PRO A 15 31.35 -19.03 -7.03
C PRO A 15 30.35 -19.32 -8.16
N LEU A 16 29.10 -18.86 -8.00
CA LEU A 16 28.04 -19.02 -9.01
C LEU A 16 28.23 -17.99 -10.14
N ARG A 17 29.07 -18.36 -11.10
CA ARG A 17 29.34 -17.55 -12.29
C ARG A 17 29.38 -18.41 -13.52
N VAL A 18 28.84 -17.89 -14.61
CA VAL A 18 28.82 -18.54 -15.93
C VAL A 18 29.26 -17.52 -16.96
N ARG A 19 30.28 -17.89 -17.75
CA ARG A 19 30.72 -17.05 -18.87
C ARG A 19 30.03 -17.53 -20.14
N ARG A 20 29.35 -16.63 -20.82
CA ARG A 20 28.74 -16.89 -22.11
C ARG A 20 29.21 -15.87 -23.14
N GLY A 21 30.09 -16.27 -24.04
CA GLY A 21 30.75 -15.37 -24.96
C GLY A 21 31.72 -14.44 -24.21
N GLU A 22 31.57 -13.13 -24.42
CA GLU A 22 32.41 -12.09 -23.81
C GLU A 22 31.84 -11.61 -22.44
N THR A 23 30.62 -12.01 -22.09
CA THR A 23 29.96 -11.56 -20.88
C THR A 23 30.03 -12.61 -19.78
N GLU A 24 30.46 -12.20 -18.60
CA GLU A 24 30.39 -12.99 -17.38
C GLU A 24 29.07 -12.69 -16.65
N TYR A 25 28.25 -13.70 -16.43
CA TYR A 25 27.04 -13.65 -15.62
C TYR A 25 27.36 -14.19 -14.23
N CYS A 26 27.14 -13.37 -13.19
CA CYS A 26 27.45 -13.79 -11.83
C CYS A 26 26.35 -13.37 -10.85
N VAL A 27 26.33 -14.04 -9.71
CA VAL A 27 25.56 -13.67 -8.54
C VAL A 27 26.53 -13.11 -7.51
N SER A 28 26.22 -11.94 -6.95
CA SER A 28 27.04 -11.33 -5.91
C SER A 28 26.48 -11.59 -4.52
N TRP A 29 27.31 -11.40 -3.49
CA TRP A 29 26.97 -11.76 -2.10
C TRP A 29 25.82 -10.96 -1.51
N ILE A 30 25.60 -9.72 -1.92
CA ILE A 30 24.53 -8.87 -1.42
C ILE A 30 23.37 -8.93 -2.42
N PRO A 31 22.27 -9.62 -2.14
CA PRO A 31 21.17 -9.83 -3.10
C PRO A 31 20.25 -8.61 -3.27
N LEU A 32 20.81 -7.42 -3.21
CA LEU A 32 20.12 -6.15 -3.40
C LEU A 32 20.57 -5.53 -4.73
N GLY A 33 19.64 -5.46 -5.68
CA GLY A 33 19.89 -4.86 -6.98
C GLY A 33 20.78 -5.71 -7.88
N GLY A 34 21.58 -5.06 -8.70
CA GLY A 34 22.53 -5.65 -9.63
C GLY A 34 23.23 -4.57 -10.43
N TYR A 35 24.24 -4.94 -11.18
CA TYR A 35 24.96 -4.01 -12.05
C TYR A 35 25.40 -4.65 -13.35
N VAL A 36 25.65 -3.80 -14.34
CA VAL A 36 26.19 -4.17 -15.64
C VAL A 36 27.49 -3.41 -15.85
N LYS A 37 28.60 -4.15 -15.97
CA LYS A 37 29.89 -3.56 -16.29
C LYS A 37 30.07 -3.52 -17.81
N MET A 38 30.28 -2.35 -18.35
CA MET A 38 30.46 -2.09 -19.78
C MET A 38 31.92 -1.75 -20.07
N ALA A 39 32.40 -2.18 -21.24
CA ALA A 39 33.72 -1.82 -21.68
C ALA A 39 33.84 -0.30 -21.97
N GLY A 40 34.86 0.35 -21.44
CA GLY A 40 35.14 1.77 -21.62
C GLY A 40 34.34 2.72 -20.75
N LEU A 41 33.59 2.20 -19.76
CA LEU A 41 33.04 2.99 -18.67
C LEU A 41 33.97 2.80 -17.47
N GLU A 42 34.96 3.68 -17.34
CA GLU A 42 35.84 3.70 -16.16
C GLU A 42 35.07 4.34 -15.01
N GLU A 43 34.81 3.58 -13.97
CA GLU A 43 34.27 4.11 -12.72
C GLU A 43 35.44 4.68 -11.89
N ASP A 44 35.62 5.98 -12.01
CA ASP A 44 36.42 6.75 -11.06
C ASP A 44 35.69 6.81 -9.72
N GLY A 45 35.97 5.88 -8.85
CA GLY A 45 35.41 5.99 -7.50
C GLY A 45 35.25 4.71 -6.68
N THR A 46 34.67 4.88 -5.51
CA THR A 46 34.50 3.85 -4.45
C THR A 46 33.69 2.64 -4.89
N ALA A 47 32.81 2.77 -5.88
CA ALA A 47 32.02 1.68 -6.42
C ALA A 47 32.87 0.64 -7.16
N GLY A 48 33.87 1.06 -7.93
CA GLY A 48 34.78 0.14 -8.61
C GLY A 48 35.61 -0.76 -7.67
N LYS A 49 35.81 -0.35 -6.41
CA LYS A 49 36.49 -1.15 -5.40
C LYS A 49 35.62 -2.26 -4.82
N LEU A 50 34.28 -2.11 -4.85
CA LEU A 50 33.35 -3.11 -4.39
C LEU A 50 33.12 -4.22 -5.43
N GLU A 51 33.46 -3.98 -6.69
CA GLU A 51 33.16 -4.87 -7.81
C GLU A 51 34.27 -5.85 -8.18
N GLY A 52 35.43 -5.76 -7.53
CA GLY A 52 36.61 -6.60 -7.78
C GLY A 52 37.45 -6.13 -8.97
N PRO A 53 38.64 -6.71 -9.16
CA PRO A 53 39.59 -6.31 -10.21
C PRO A 53 38.95 -6.50 -11.60
N ALA A 54 39.21 -5.50 -12.49
CA ALA A 54 38.86 -5.62 -13.89
C ALA A 54 39.71 -6.74 -14.54
N ASP A 55 39.07 -7.74 -15.13
CA ASP A 55 39.77 -8.68 -15.99
C ASP A 55 40.30 -7.88 -17.19
N GLY A 56 41.59 -7.97 -17.44
CA GLY A 56 42.34 -7.14 -18.39
C GLY A 56 42.00 -7.38 -19.88
N GLU A 57 40.72 -7.53 -20.21
CA GLU A 57 40.26 -7.62 -21.61
C GLU A 57 40.22 -6.23 -22.25
N THR A 58 41.02 -6.04 -23.25
CA THR A 58 41.00 -4.83 -24.09
C THR A 58 39.98 -5.02 -25.23
N PHE A 59 39.00 -4.11 -25.29
CA PHE A 59 38.02 -4.08 -26.37
C PHE A 59 38.38 -3.04 -27.42
N PRO A 60 38.07 -3.28 -28.70
CA PRO A 60 38.24 -2.26 -29.74
C PRO A 60 37.47 -0.98 -29.37
N PRO A 61 38.03 0.23 -29.66
CA PRO A 61 37.39 1.49 -29.30
C PRO A 61 35.93 1.62 -29.77
N GLU A 62 35.61 1.04 -30.91
CA GLU A 62 34.23 1.03 -31.47
C GLU A 62 33.21 0.26 -30.63
N ARG A 63 33.67 -0.62 -29.75
CA ARG A 63 32.86 -1.45 -28.87
C ARG A 63 32.80 -0.96 -27.44
N THR A 64 33.55 0.04 -27.10
CA THR A 64 33.54 0.69 -25.79
C THR A 64 32.37 1.67 -25.68
N PHE A 65 31.97 2.03 -24.46
CA PHE A 65 30.93 3.02 -24.20
C PHE A 65 31.33 4.40 -24.81
N ASP A 66 32.56 4.83 -24.62
CA ASP A 66 33.04 6.12 -25.11
C ASP A 66 33.18 6.19 -26.62
N GLY A 67 33.40 5.06 -27.29
CA GLY A 67 33.42 4.96 -28.73
C GLY A 67 32.05 5.02 -29.42
N LYS A 68 30.94 5.06 -28.67
CA LYS A 68 29.60 5.14 -29.23
C LYS A 68 29.14 6.59 -29.42
N PRO A 69 28.30 6.84 -30.43
CA PRO A 69 27.70 8.15 -30.63
C PRO A 69 26.83 8.56 -29.46
N LEU A 70 26.68 9.85 -29.23
CA LEU A 70 26.01 10.44 -28.06
C LEU A 70 24.61 9.86 -27.80
N TRP A 71 23.80 9.71 -28.87
CA TRP A 71 22.45 9.16 -28.75
C TRP A 71 22.45 7.73 -28.20
N ALA A 72 23.42 6.89 -28.60
CA ALA A 72 23.54 5.53 -28.07
C ALA A 72 23.92 5.51 -26.58
N ARG A 73 24.76 6.42 -26.16
CA ARG A 73 25.11 6.59 -24.72
C ARG A 73 23.89 7.06 -23.93
N VAL A 74 23.14 8.02 -24.43
CA VAL A 74 21.89 8.47 -23.80
C VAL A 74 20.90 7.30 -23.65
N TRP A 75 20.72 6.47 -24.68
CA TRP A 75 19.85 5.30 -24.58
C TRP A 75 20.30 4.30 -23.50
N VAL A 76 21.61 4.03 -23.42
CA VAL A 76 22.15 3.11 -22.42
C VAL A 76 21.92 3.64 -21.00
N ILE A 77 22.21 4.93 -20.76
CA ILE A 77 21.99 5.57 -19.45
C ILE A 77 20.52 5.61 -19.09
N SER A 78 19.66 5.92 -20.07
CA SER A 78 18.21 6.04 -19.84
C SER A 78 17.52 4.69 -19.72
N ALA A 79 18.12 3.59 -20.17
CA ALA A 79 17.51 2.26 -20.19
C ALA A 79 17.03 1.82 -18.79
N GLY A 80 17.82 2.10 -17.73
CA GLY A 80 17.44 1.77 -16.37
C GLY A 80 16.16 2.47 -15.91
N VAL A 81 16.06 3.77 -16.18
CA VAL A 81 14.87 4.57 -15.84
C VAL A 81 13.66 4.10 -16.63
N ILE A 82 13.82 3.86 -17.93
CA ILE A 82 12.75 3.37 -18.82
C ILE A 82 12.25 2.01 -18.32
N MET A 83 13.15 1.08 -18.01
CA MET A 83 12.77 -0.24 -17.50
C MET A 83 12.07 -0.17 -16.15
N ASN A 84 12.47 0.73 -15.25
CA ASN A 84 11.79 0.94 -13.97
C ASN A 84 10.33 1.42 -14.18
N VAL A 85 10.10 2.34 -15.10
CA VAL A 85 8.76 2.83 -15.43
C VAL A 85 7.90 1.71 -16.02
N LEU A 86 8.45 0.95 -16.98
CA LEU A 86 7.75 -0.20 -17.58
C LEU A 86 7.43 -1.28 -16.53
N PHE A 87 8.41 -1.61 -15.69
CA PHE A 87 8.24 -2.61 -14.65
C PHE A 87 7.22 -2.16 -13.59
N ALA A 88 7.26 -0.89 -13.19
CA ALA A 88 6.25 -0.31 -12.30
C ALA A 88 4.85 -0.41 -12.91
N GLY A 89 4.69 -0.10 -14.20
CA GLY A 89 3.41 -0.26 -14.90
C GLY A 89 2.88 -1.69 -14.86
N VAL A 90 3.75 -2.68 -15.10
CA VAL A 90 3.40 -4.11 -15.01
C VAL A 90 3.01 -4.48 -13.58
N LEU A 91 3.81 -4.09 -12.58
CA LEU A 91 3.52 -4.39 -11.17
C LEU A 91 2.21 -3.78 -10.72
N PHE A 92 1.96 -2.50 -11.03
CA PHE A 92 0.68 -1.86 -10.69
C PHE A 92 -0.49 -2.57 -11.34
N THR A 93 -0.34 -2.98 -12.62
CA THR A 93 -1.39 -3.75 -13.30
C THR A 93 -1.69 -5.05 -12.55
N VAL A 94 -0.66 -5.80 -12.16
CA VAL A 94 -0.81 -7.05 -11.39
C VAL A 94 -1.48 -6.79 -10.03
N VAL A 95 -1.02 -5.76 -9.29
CA VAL A 95 -1.61 -5.39 -7.99
C VAL A 95 -3.09 -5.03 -8.13
N PHE A 96 -3.45 -4.23 -9.14
CA PHE A 96 -4.85 -3.88 -9.38
C PHE A 96 -5.71 -5.06 -9.86
N MET A 97 -5.12 -6.04 -10.53
CA MET A 97 -5.83 -7.29 -10.90
C MET A 97 -6.09 -8.19 -9.68
N ILE A 98 -5.17 -8.24 -8.73
CA ILE A 98 -5.35 -8.96 -7.45
C ILE A 98 -6.40 -8.26 -6.59
N GLY A 99 -6.47 -6.92 -6.67
CA GLY A 99 -7.34 -6.06 -5.87
C GLY A 99 -6.65 -5.59 -4.59
N LEU A 100 -7.13 -4.45 -4.09
CA LEU A 100 -6.70 -3.89 -2.82
C LEU A 100 -7.77 -4.16 -1.76
N PRO A 101 -7.39 -4.53 -0.53
CA PRO A 101 -8.34 -4.64 0.55
C PRO A 101 -8.96 -3.27 0.83
N ALA A 102 -10.28 -3.21 0.90
CA ALA A 102 -11.03 -2.00 1.20
C ALA A 102 -12.03 -2.26 2.31
N ILE A 103 -12.18 -1.30 3.21
CA ILE A 103 -13.18 -1.36 4.27
C ILE A 103 -14.53 -1.03 3.64
N VAL A 104 -15.46 -1.99 3.68
CA VAL A 104 -16.79 -1.81 3.13
C VAL A 104 -17.55 -0.69 3.86
N THR A 105 -18.46 -0.05 3.16
CA THR A 105 -19.29 1.07 3.67
C THR A 105 -20.42 0.62 4.60
N LYS A 106 -20.32 -0.58 5.19
CA LYS A 106 -21.26 -1.08 6.19
C LYS A 106 -21.05 -0.35 7.52
N VAL A 107 -22.11 0.25 8.02
CA VAL A 107 -22.12 0.96 9.28
C VAL A 107 -22.06 -0.05 10.43
N GLY A 108 -20.99 -0.01 11.21
CA GLY A 108 -20.81 -0.84 12.41
C GLY A 108 -21.10 -0.11 13.70
N TYR A 109 -20.96 1.22 13.68
CA TYR A 109 -21.24 2.06 14.84
C TYR A 109 -21.96 3.33 14.42
N VAL A 110 -22.93 3.74 15.22
CA VAL A 110 -23.60 5.03 15.10
C VAL A 110 -23.51 5.72 16.45
N MET A 111 -22.94 6.93 16.46
CA MET A 111 -22.80 7.73 17.67
C MET A 111 -24.19 8.11 18.21
N PRO A 112 -24.54 7.76 19.46
CA PRO A 112 -25.83 8.12 20.05
C PRO A 112 -26.01 9.65 20.07
N ASN A 113 -27.17 10.11 19.63
CA ASN A 113 -27.51 11.52 19.45
C ASN A 113 -26.61 12.28 18.45
N GLY A 114 -25.81 11.58 17.66
CA GLY A 114 -25.02 12.17 16.57
C GLY A 114 -25.87 12.45 15.33
N PRO A 115 -25.30 13.17 14.33
CA PRO A 115 -26.05 13.53 13.11
C PRO A 115 -26.63 12.34 12.35
N ALA A 116 -25.88 11.25 12.24
CA ALA A 116 -26.33 10.04 11.57
C ALA A 116 -27.47 9.34 12.32
N ASP A 117 -27.41 9.30 13.67
CA ASP A 117 -28.47 8.74 14.52
C ASP A 117 -29.77 9.55 14.40
N GLN A 118 -29.66 10.87 14.48
CA GLN A 118 -30.81 11.78 14.31
C GLN A 118 -31.45 11.65 12.92
N ALA A 119 -30.65 11.39 11.88
CA ALA A 119 -31.13 11.18 10.52
C ALA A 119 -31.71 9.77 10.31
N GLY A 120 -31.55 8.85 11.27
CA GLY A 120 -32.06 7.49 11.20
C GLY A 120 -31.19 6.49 10.44
N ILE A 121 -29.89 6.76 10.33
CA ILE A 121 -28.90 5.75 9.92
C ILE A 121 -28.75 4.74 11.07
N LEU A 122 -28.80 3.45 10.74
CA LEU A 122 -28.74 2.39 11.74
C LEU A 122 -27.51 1.50 11.54
N HIS A 123 -27.15 0.82 12.62
CA HIS A 123 -26.17 -0.28 12.55
C HIS A 123 -26.59 -1.29 11.46
N GLY A 124 -25.61 -1.73 10.66
CA GLY A 124 -25.82 -2.68 9.58
C GLY A 124 -26.23 -2.07 8.24
N ASP A 125 -26.55 -0.78 8.18
CA ASP A 125 -26.79 -0.10 6.91
C ASP A 125 -25.53 -0.09 6.06
N VAL A 126 -25.68 -0.22 4.74
CA VAL A 126 -24.60 -0.07 3.78
C VAL A 126 -24.79 1.24 3.02
N ILE A 127 -23.86 2.17 3.17
CA ILE A 127 -23.92 3.46 2.47
C ILE A 127 -23.43 3.27 1.02
N GLU A 128 -24.34 3.43 0.05
CA GLU A 128 -24.04 3.22 -1.37
C GLU A 128 -23.74 4.51 -2.12
N VAL A 129 -24.41 5.62 -1.74
CA VAL A 129 -24.30 6.90 -2.46
C VAL A 129 -24.35 8.06 -1.45
N VAL A 130 -23.54 9.09 -1.68
CA VAL A 130 -23.59 10.38 -0.98
C VAL A 130 -23.64 11.48 -2.05
N ASP A 131 -24.70 12.33 -2.02
CA ASP A 131 -24.95 13.40 -3.00
C ASP A 131 -24.83 12.95 -4.46
N GLY A 132 -25.43 11.81 -4.79
CA GLY A 132 -25.39 11.25 -6.14
C GLY A 132 -24.05 10.59 -6.51
N LYS A 133 -23.01 10.70 -5.69
CA LYS A 133 -21.72 10.05 -5.89
C LYS A 133 -21.71 8.65 -5.27
N LYS A 134 -21.45 7.63 -6.08
CA LYS A 134 -21.31 6.26 -5.58
C LYS A 134 -20.07 6.14 -4.69
N ILE A 135 -20.24 5.56 -3.50
CA ILE A 135 -19.20 5.31 -2.52
C ILE A 135 -18.82 3.82 -2.57
N ARG A 136 -17.52 3.55 -2.66
CA ARG A 136 -16.99 2.19 -2.81
C ARG A 136 -16.43 1.63 -1.51
N ASP A 137 -15.84 2.51 -0.69
CA ASP A 137 -15.21 2.14 0.57
C ASP A 137 -15.42 3.21 1.64
N PHE A 138 -15.07 2.86 2.87
CA PHE A 138 -15.25 3.75 4.02
C PHE A 138 -14.36 5.00 3.96
N LYS A 139 -13.23 4.93 3.26
CA LYS A 139 -12.34 6.07 3.06
C LYS A 139 -12.97 7.10 2.11
N GLU A 140 -13.58 6.65 1.01
CA GLU A 140 -14.33 7.55 0.12
C GLU A 140 -15.51 8.20 0.85
N LEU A 141 -16.19 7.45 1.74
CA LEU A 141 -17.24 7.98 2.60
C LEU A 141 -16.72 9.09 3.51
N THR A 142 -15.65 8.82 4.24
CA THR A 142 -15.02 9.81 5.13
C THR A 142 -14.61 11.06 4.36
N MET A 143 -13.98 10.89 3.18
CA MET A 143 -13.57 12.03 2.34
C MET A 143 -14.77 12.85 1.85
N ALA A 144 -15.88 12.22 1.48
CA ALA A 144 -17.08 12.92 1.05
C ALA A 144 -17.66 13.79 2.18
N ILE A 145 -17.63 13.28 3.42
CA ILE A 145 -18.12 14.02 4.60
C ILE A 145 -17.16 15.16 4.98
N VAL A 146 -15.86 14.91 5.00
CA VAL A 146 -14.83 15.89 5.40
C VAL A 146 -14.77 17.07 4.43
N LEU A 147 -15.00 16.83 3.14
CA LEU A 147 -14.95 17.83 2.08
C LEU A 147 -16.28 18.57 1.85
N ALA A 148 -17.35 18.18 2.54
CA ALA A 148 -18.64 18.87 2.46
C ALA A 148 -18.52 20.30 3.01
N GLU A 149 -19.39 21.20 2.53
CA GLU A 149 -19.45 22.56 3.08
C GLU A 149 -20.03 22.55 4.51
N PRO A 150 -19.61 23.47 5.37
CA PRO A 150 -20.16 23.58 6.72
C PRO A 150 -21.68 23.77 6.70
N LEU A 151 -22.40 22.94 7.46
CA LEU A 151 -23.87 22.95 7.56
C LEU A 151 -24.60 22.52 6.27
N GLU A 152 -23.90 22.01 5.28
CA GLU A 152 -24.50 21.43 4.09
C GLU A 152 -25.26 20.14 4.44
N GLU A 153 -26.50 20.02 3.95
CA GLU A 153 -27.30 18.81 4.10
C GLU A 153 -26.93 17.83 3.00
N LEU A 154 -26.36 16.68 3.37
CA LEU A 154 -25.95 15.65 2.44
C LEU A 154 -27.01 14.56 2.29
N ASP A 155 -27.31 14.16 1.06
CA ASP A 155 -28.23 13.08 0.73
C ASP A 155 -27.51 11.71 0.72
N PHE A 156 -27.79 10.86 1.72
CA PHE A 156 -27.25 9.52 1.84
C PHE A 156 -28.23 8.48 1.32
N THR A 157 -27.85 7.67 0.34
CA THR A 157 -28.58 6.48 -0.03
C THR A 157 -27.98 5.28 0.69
N VAL A 158 -28.74 4.71 1.62
CA VAL A 158 -28.38 3.54 2.41
C VAL A 158 -29.15 2.31 1.96
N ASN A 159 -28.50 1.18 1.93
CA ASN A 159 -29.14 -0.13 1.71
C ASN A 159 -29.33 -0.82 3.07
N ARG A 160 -30.56 -0.95 3.50
CA ARG A 160 -30.97 -1.61 4.73
C ARG A 160 -31.65 -2.92 4.42
N LYS A 161 -30.96 -4.04 4.61
CA LYS A 161 -31.50 -5.39 4.37
C LYS A 161 -32.10 -5.60 2.95
N GLY A 162 -31.43 -4.98 1.93
CA GLY A 162 -31.86 -5.05 0.53
C GLY A 162 -32.80 -3.93 0.08
N GLU A 163 -33.30 -3.10 0.98
CA GLU A 163 -34.16 -1.95 0.69
C GLU A 163 -33.35 -0.66 0.68
N ARG A 164 -33.41 0.12 -0.40
CA ARG A 164 -32.74 1.43 -0.51
C ARG A 164 -33.60 2.51 0.14
N LYS A 165 -32.94 3.30 1.01
CA LYS A 165 -33.55 4.45 1.68
C LYS A 165 -32.64 5.66 1.51
N THR A 166 -33.22 6.83 1.29
CA THR A 166 -32.47 8.08 1.28
C THR A 166 -32.72 8.79 2.60
N VAL A 167 -31.66 9.18 3.26
CA VAL A 167 -31.68 9.94 4.53
C VAL A 167 -30.81 11.17 4.36
N ARG A 168 -31.18 12.26 4.99
CA ARG A 168 -30.45 13.52 4.96
C ARG A 168 -29.72 13.74 6.25
N VAL A 169 -28.45 14.05 6.15
CA VAL A 169 -27.57 14.23 7.30
C VAL A 169 -26.82 15.55 7.16
N VAL A 170 -26.84 16.35 8.20
CA VAL A 170 -26.02 17.56 8.30
C VAL A 170 -24.78 17.21 9.11
N PRO A 171 -23.57 17.19 8.51
CA PRO A 171 -22.35 16.96 9.24
C PRO A 171 -22.08 18.05 10.28
N VAL A 172 -21.42 17.67 11.37
CA VAL A 172 -21.01 18.60 12.42
C VAL A 172 -19.49 18.58 12.58
N ASN A 173 -18.91 19.68 12.99
CA ASN A 173 -17.49 19.70 13.33
C ASN A 173 -17.24 18.85 14.57
N SER A 174 -16.22 18.01 14.49
CA SER A 174 -15.74 17.27 15.66
C SER A 174 -15.16 18.26 16.69
N GLU A 175 -15.53 18.12 17.96
CA GLU A 175 -14.96 18.92 19.04
C GLU A 175 -13.45 18.65 19.22
N GLU A 176 -12.99 17.42 18.90
CA GLU A 176 -11.59 16.99 19.05
C GLU A 176 -10.77 17.19 17.75
N LYS A 177 -11.42 17.26 16.60
CA LYS A 177 -10.77 17.28 15.29
C LYS A 177 -11.39 18.38 14.43
N SER A 178 -10.56 19.14 13.75
CA SER A 178 -10.99 20.29 12.91
C SER A 178 -11.62 19.85 11.58
N PHE A 179 -12.39 18.77 11.56
CA PHE A 179 -13.08 18.30 10.35
C PHE A 179 -14.51 17.84 10.63
N GLN A 180 -15.31 17.79 9.56
CA GLN A 180 -16.70 17.39 9.62
C GLN A 180 -16.86 15.88 9.80
N GLN A 181 -17.88 15.50 10.60
CA GLN A 181 -18.23 14.10 10.85
C GLN A 181 -19.76 13.95 10.98
N ILE A 182 -20.23 12.74 10.76
CA ILE A 182 -21.64 12.36 10.96
C ILE A 182 -21.82 11.40 12.13
N GLY A 183 -20.72 10.93 12.75
CA GLY A 183 -20.77 10.02 13.88
C GLY A 183 -21.04 8.56 13.50
N VAL A 184 -20.51 8.09 12.35
CA VAL A 184 -20.55 6.67 11.98
C VAL A 184 -19.16 6.06 11.98
N GLY A 185 -19.08 4.77 12.32
CA GLY A 185 -17.88 3.96 12.21
C GLY A 185 -18.09 2.73 11.33
N PRO A 186 -17.00 2.18 10.75
CA PRO A 186 -17.09 0.98 9.91
C PRO A 186 -17.50 -0.25 10.71
N ALA A 187 -18.07 -1.24 10.04
CA ALA A 187 -18.29 -2.55 10.63
C ALA A 187 -16.95 -3.23 10.88
N LEU A 188 -16.74 -3.64 12.12
CA LEU A 188 -15.55 -4.36 12.56
C LEU A 188 -15.80 -5.87 12.47
N THR A 189 -14.75 -6.63 12.20
CA THR A 189 -14.77 -8.08 12.30
C THR A 189 -13.97 -8.50 13.54
N PRO A 190 -14.29 -9.66 14.14
CA PRO A 190 -13.49 -10.16 15.27
C PRO A 190 -12.09 -10.65 14.88
N LEU A 191 -11.67 -10.44 13.64
CA LEU A 191 -10.36 -10.82 13.12
C LEU A 191 -9.36 -9.67 13.29
N ILE A 192 -8.20 -9.95 13.88
CA ILE A 192 -7.10 -8.99 14.00
C ILE A 192 -6.39 -8.87 12.67
N ILE A 193 -6.54 -7.72 12.00
CA ILE A 193 -5.95 -7.42 10.69
C ILE A 193 -4.73 -6.52 10.79
N ASP A 194 -4.52 -5.89 11.94
CA ASP A 194 -3.35 -5.07 12.22
C ASP A 194 -3.11 -5.04 13.73
N VAL A 195 -1.84 -4.94 14.11
CA VAL A 195 -1.41 -4.81 15.51
C VAL A 195 -0.58 -3.52 15.59
N GLY A 196 -1.08 -2.55 16.36
CA GLY A 196 -0.42 -1.26 16.49
C GLY A 196 1.02 -1.39 17.04
N PRO A 197 1.88 -0.40 16.77
CA PRO A 197 3.28 -0.41 17.18
C PRO A 197 3.49 -0.39 18.70
N GLU A 198 2.45 -0.08 19.47
CA GLU A 198 2.43 -0.12 20.93
C GLU A 198 2.39 -1.54 21.51
N PHE A 199 2.06 -2.54 20.71
CA PHE A 199 2.03 -3.93 21.13
C PHE A 199 3.40 -4.59 20.92
N ASP A 200 3.93 -5.17 21.99
CA ASP A 200 5.13 -6.00 21.94
C ASP A 200 4.77 -7.37 21.33
N THR A 201 4.97 -7.51 20.02
CA THR A 201 4.65 -8.73 19.27
C THR A 201 5.57 -9.91 19.60
N ASP A 202 6.65 -9.69 20.36
CA ASP A 202 7.60 -10.74 20.77
C ASP A 202 7.09 -11.54 21.96
N ARG A 203 6.07 -11.05 22.66
CA ARG A 203 5.44 -11.79 23.76
C ARG A 203 4.59 -12.94 23.22
N PRO A 204 4.61 -14.12 23.87
CA PRO A 204 3.84 -15.29 23.45
C PRO A 204 2.32 -15.08 23.46
N ASP A 205 1.84 -14.19 24.34
CA ASP A 205 0.45 -13.85 24.59
C ASP A 205 -0.03 -12.59 23.86
N SER A 206 0.84 -11.96 23.06
CA SER A 206 0.47 -10.81 22.25
C SER A 206 -0.41 -11.19 21.08
N PRO A 207 -1.40 -10.33 20.74
CA PRO A 207 -2.24 -10.54 19.57
C PRO A 207 -1.40 -10.52 18.30
N ARG A 208 -1.74 -11.36 17.33
CA ARG A 208 -1.06 -11.47 16.04
C ARG A 208 -2.02 -11.26 14.89
N PHE A 209 -1.46 -10.88 13.75
CA PHE A 209 -2.22 -10.85 12.50
C PHE A 209 -2.88 -12.22 12.24
N GLY A 210 -4.18 -12.22 11.99
CA GLY A 210 -4.96 -13.43 11.73
C GLY A 210 -5.59 -14.06 12.98
N ASP A 211 -5.27 -13.60 14.19
CA ASP A 211 -5.94 -14.05 15.40
C ASP A 211 -7.40 -13.60 15.41
N ARG A 212 -8.25 -14.41 16.03
CA ARG A 212 -9.68 -14.10 16.19
C ARG A 212 -9.99 -13.83 17.65
N VAL A 213 -10.63 -12.72 17.92
CA VAL A 213 -11.15 -12.40 19.24
C VAL A 213 -12.37 -13.28 19.49
N VAL A 214 -12.30 -14.17 20.46
CA VAL A 214 -13.38 -15.15 20.75
C VAL A 214 -14.29 -14.73 21.91
N SER A 215 -13.78 -13.91 22.82
CA SER A 215 -14.56 -13.36 23.93
C SER A 215 -13.99 -12.03 24.42
N ILE A 216 -14.87 -11.17 24.94
CA ILE A 216 -14.55 -9.89 25.55
C ILE A 216 -15.30 -9.84 26.90
N ASN A 217 -14.56 -9.65 28.00
CA ASN A 217 -15.14 -9.61 29.36
C ASN A 217 -16.05 -10.81 29.68
N GLY A 218 -15.75 -11.99 29.11
CA GLY A 218 -16.52 -13.22 29.31
C GLY A 218 -17.72 -13.41 28.39
N GLU A 219 -18.03 -12.44 27.53
CA GLU A 219 -19.07 -12.53 26.51
C GLU A 219 -18.45 -13.01 25.17
N THR A 220 -19.06 -14.02 24.55
CA THR A 220 -18.59 -14.59 23.29
C THR A 220 -18.78 -13.59 22.14
N VAL A 221 -17.71 -13.35 21.38
CA VAL A 221 -17.73 -12.45 20.23
C VAL A 221 -18.21 -13.19 18.99
N THR A 222 -19.26 -12.66 18.36
CA THR A 222 -19.79 -13.09 17.08
C THR A 222 -19.65 -11.96 16.06
N GLU A 223 -19.90 -12.24 14.79
CA GLU A 223 -19.90 -11.18 13.74
C GLU A 223 -21.05 -10.16 13.95
N GLU A 224 -22.10 -10.54 14.66
CA GLU A 224 -23.24 -9.67 14.93
C GLU A 224 -22.97 -8.71 16.10
N ASN A 225 -22.33 -9.17 17.17
CA ASN A 225 -22.09 -8.38 18.39
C ASN A 225 -20.68 -7.79 18.49
N ALA A 226 -19.76 -8.13 17.59
CA ALA A 226 -18.37 -7.68 17.64
C ALA A 226 -18.26 -6.15 17.72
N ASN A 227 -19.07 -5.44 16.92
CA ASN A 227 -19.08 -3.98 16.92
C ASN A 227 -19.48 -3.41 18.28
N ASP A 228 -20.60 -3.87 18.82
CA ASP A 228 -21.13 -3.36 20.09
C ASP A 228 -20.14 -3.62 21.24
N LEU A 229 -19.56 -4.81 21.30
CA LEU A 229 -18.59 -5.17 22.33
C LEU A 229 -17.29 -4.37 22.24
N ILE A 230 -16.76 -4.16 21.02
CA ILE A 230 -15.52 -3.39 20.81
C ILE A 230 -15.75 -1.91 21.10
N TYR A 231 -16.88 -1.35 20.68
CA TYR A 231 -17.20 0.05 20.97
C TYR A 231 -17.52 0.30 22.46
N MET A 232 -18.13 -0.67 23.17
CA MET A 232 -18.33 -0.59 24.63
C MET A 232 -17.00 -0.52 25.39
N MET A 233 -15.91 -1.07 24.86
CA MET A 233 -14.56 -0.93 25.47
C MET A 233 -13.94 0.46 25.28
N GLY A 234 -14.65 1.40 24.68
CA GLY A 234 -14.13 2.75 24.41
C GLY A 234 -13.17 2.83 23.24
N PHE A 235 -13.15 1.80 22.39
CA PHE A 235 -12.38 1.84 21.16
C PHE A 235 -13.04 2.86 20.22
N LYS A 236 -12.51 4.07 20.21
CA LYS A 236 -12.87 5.08 19.21
C LYS A 236 -12.00 4.80 17.98
N PRO A 237 -12.56 4.40 16.83
CA PRO A 237 -11.76 4.23 15.63
C PRO A 237 -11.10 5.57 15.32
N THR A 238 -9.77 5.59 15.27
CA THR A 238 -9.03 6.69 14.69
C THR A 238 -9.32 6.68 13.19
N ALA A 239 -10.05 7.66 12.70
CA ALA A 239 -10.29 7.86 11.28
C ALA A 239 -9.02 8.28 10.57
#